data_620868bc20c0a40df7f75199a9f2c698
#
_entry.id   620868bc20c0a40df7f75199a9f2c698
#
_cell.length_a   1.000
_cell.length_b   1.000
_cell.length_c   1.000
_cell.angle_alpha   90.00
_cell.angle_beta   90.00
_cell.angle_gamma   90.00
#
_symmetry.space_group_name_H-M   'P 1'
#
loop_
_entity.id
_entity.type
_entity.pdbx_description
1 polymer ?
#
loop_
_entity_poly.entity_id
_entity_poly.type
_entity_poly.pdbx_seq_one_letter_code
_entity_poly.pdbx_strand_id
1 'polypeptide(L)'
;TENLMLGTGITLVAQRDPLWLAKECASLDLISNGRFILGIGYGWNKEEMANHGIKYTERRAITRENMLACREIWANDEAEFSGEHVNFDSSWSWPKPVQPGGPKVLLGGAAGPKTIQDIVEFCDGWMPISGRHDLTGPIEEVRQAAEDAGRDPATLEFGQFGTPGKPDVLESLEAAGVSRAVLWVPPEGPDTVLPLLDSYTELL
;
A
#
# COMPACT_ATOMS: atom_id res chain seq x y z
N THR A 1 10.92 -8.87 15.43
CA THR A 1 11.61 -7.57 15.29
C THR A 1 10.92 -6.50 16.13
N GLU A 2 11.66 -5.54 16.63
CA GLU A 2 11.10 -4.45 17.45
C GLU A 2 11.02 -3.13 16.66
N ASN A 3 11.91 -2.93 15.70
CA ASN A 3 12.04 -1.65 14.98
C ASN A 3 11.69 -1.75 13.49
N LEU A 4 11.82 -2.94 12.88
CA LEU A 4 11.58 -3.12 11.46
C LEU A 4 10.11 -2.94 11.12
N MET A 5 9.80 -2.09 10.14
CA MET A 5 8.46 -1.98 9.57
C MET A 5 8.09 -3.27 8.83
N LEU A 6 6.83 -3.63 8.87
CA LEU A 6 6.29 -4.82 8.20
C LEU A 6 5.32 -4.35 7.11
N GLY A 7 5.49 -4.83 5.89
CA GLY A 7 4.63 -4.41 4.79
C GLY A 7 4.26 -5.54 3.84
N THR A 8 3.10 -5.44 3.20
CA THR A 8 2.72 -6.33 2.11
C THR A 8 3.22 -5.76 0.77
N GLY A 9 3.77 -6.62 -0.07
CA GLY A 9 4.25 -6.22 -1.40
C GLY A 9 3.71 -7.13 -2.50
N ILE A 10 2.46 -7.08 -2.73
CA ILE A 10 1.27 -6.31 -2.32
C ILE A 10 0.11 -7.24 -1.92
N THR A 11 -0.92 -6.70 -1.27
CA THR A 11 -2.21 -7.36 -1.06
C THR A 11 -3.15 -7.09 -2.24
N LEU A 12 -3.76 -8.15 -2.80
CA LEU A 12 -4.80 -8.07 -3.82
C LEU A 12 -6.16 -7.83 -3.14
N VAL A 13 -6.45 -6.58 -2.83
CA VAL A 13 -7.61 -6.18 -2.01
C VAL A 13 -8.94 -6.60 -2.63
N ALA A 14 -9.09 -6.52 -3.97
CA ALA A 14 -10.31 -6.93 -4.63
C ALA A 14 -10.69 -8.41 -4.42
N GLN A 15 -9.74 -9.27 -4.03
CA GLN A 15 -9.95 -10.71 -3.82
C GLN A 15 -10.20 -11.05 -2.33
N ARG A 16 -10.43 -10.04 -1.48
CA ARG A 16 -10.60 -10.21 -0.04
C ARG A 16 -11.90 -9.60 0.45
N ASP A 17 -12.47 -10.24 1.45
CA ASP A 17 -13.59 -9.66 2.19
C ASP A 17 -13.08 -8.48 3.03
N PRO A 18 -13.71 -7.29 2.96
CA PRO A 18 -13.23 -6.09 3.64
C PRO A 18 -13.33 -6.17 5.17
N LEU A 19 -14.33 -6.89 5.72
CA LEU A 19 -14.48 -7.06 7.17
C LEU A 19 -13.30 -7.88 7.73
N TRP A 20 -12.93 -8.97 7.03
CA TRP A 20 -11.77 -9.78 7.40
C TRP A 20 -10.46 -9.03 7.20
N LEU A 21 -10.30 -8.36 6.06
CA LEU A 21 -9.08 -7.58 5.76
C LEU A 21 -8.85 -6.49 6.82
N ALA A 22 -9.90 -5.73 7.16
CA ALA A 22 -9.80 -4.70 8.19
C ALA A 22 -9.37 -5.28 9.53
N LYS A 23 -9.93 -6.43 9.92
CA LYS A 23 -9.60 -7.14 11.17
C LYS A 23 -8.16 -7.66 11.18
N GLU A 24 -7.71 -8.28 10.10
CA GLU A 24 -6.34 -8.80 9.96
C GLU A 24 -5.33 -7.65 10.05
N CYS A 25 -5.57 -6.56 9.31
CA CYS A 25 -4.70 -5.38 9.32
C CYS A 25 -4.63 -4.73 10.71
N ALA A 26 -5.78 -4.54 11.38
CA ALA A 26 -5.81 -3.97 12.73
C ALA A 26 -5.09 -4.86 13.75
N SER A 27 -5.22 -6.19 13.62
CA SER A 27 -4.53 -7.14 14.49
C SER A 27 -3.02 -7.11 14.28
N LEU A 28 -2.55 -7.07 13.03
CA LEU A 28 -1.13 -6.94 12.69
C LEU A 28 -0.56 -5.61 13.17
N ASP A 29 -1.32 -4.53 13.02
CA ASP A 29 -0.93 -3.22 13.49
C ASP A 29 -0.77 -3.17 15.01
N LEU A 30 -1.74 -3.74 15.74
CA LEU A 30 -1.67 -3.86 17.20
C LEU A 30 -0.46 -4.70 17.65
N ILE A 31 -0.27 -5.91 17.10
CA ILE A 31 0.82 -6.82 17.49
C ILE A 31 2.19 -6.20 17.15
N SER A 32 2.28 -5.48 16.05
CA SER A 32 3.51 -4.81 15.65
C SER A 32 3.74 -3.45 16.33
N ASN A 33 2.79 -2.99 17.16
CA ASN A 33 2.82 -1.67 17.78
C ASN A 33 2.95 -0.53 16.76
N GLY A 34 2.05 -0.52 15.75
CA GLY A 34 1.97 0.53 14.73
C GLY A 34 3.04 0.46 13.63
N ARG A 35 3.69 -0.70 13.42
CA ARG A 35 4.74 -0.88 12.40
C ARG A 35 4.23 -1.52 11.10
N PHE A 36 2.92 -1.74 10.96
CA PHE A 36 2.36 -2.38 9.78
C PHE A 36 2.05 -1.35 8.68
N ILE A 37 2.37 -1.70 7.43
CA ILE A 37 2.05 -0.96 6.22
C ILE A 37 1.29 -1.89 5.27
N LEU A 38 0.12 -1.47 4.81
CA LEU A 38 -0.66 -2.20 3.83
C LEU A 38 -0.30 -1.74 2.41
N GLY A 39 0.63 -2.45 1.77
CA GLY A 39 0.88 -2.28 0.34
C GLY A 39 -0.22 -2.98 -0.46
N ILE A 40 -0.90 -2.26 -1.35
CA ILE A 40 -2.02 -2.75 -2.14
C ILE A 40 -1.78 -2.65 -3.64
N GLY A 41 -2.52 -3.46 -4.40
CA GLY A 41 -2.53 -3.40 -5.86
C GLY A 41 -3.81 -3.97 -6.44
N TYR A 42 -4.07 -3.62 -7.70
CA TYR A 42 -5.31 -4.05 -8.38
C TYR A 42 -5.26 -5.49 -8.90
N GLY A 43 -4.07 -6.07 -9.00
CA GLY A 43 -3.86 -7.34 -9.67
C GLY A 43 -3.85 -7.26 -11.20
N TRP A 44 -3.22 -8.24 -11.83
CA TRP A 44 -3.08 -8.33 -13.29
C TRP A 44 -3.54 -9.68 -13.85
N ASN A 45 -3.59 -10.72 -13.03
CA ASN A 45 -3.94 -12.09 -13.45
C ASN A 45 -5.46 -12.25 -13.48
N LYS A 46 -6.02 -12.35 -14.68
CA LYS A 46 -7.47 -12.45 -14.90
C LYS A 46 -8.05 -13.77 -14.42
N GLU A 47 -7.30 -14.84 -14.62
CA GLU A 47 -7.68 -16.20 -14.26
C GLU A 47 -7.73 -16.35 -12.72
N GLU A 48 -6.76 -15.79 -12.04
CA GLU A 48 -6.73 -15.76 -10.58
C GLU A 48 -7.95 -14.99 -10.02
N MET A 49 -8.22 -13.80 -10.55
CA MET A 49 -9.38 -13.01 -10.15
C MET A 49 -10.70 -13.76 -10.40
N ALA A 50 -10.82 -14.42 -11.56
CA ALA A 50 -12.01 -15.21 -11.89
C ALA A 50 -12.23 -16.36 -10.89
N ASN A 51 -11.17 -17.01 -10.40
CA ASN A 51 -11.26 -18.04 -9.37
C ASN A 51 -11.77 -17.49 -8.02
N HIS A 52 -11.58 -16.20 -7.77
CA HIS A 52 -12.13 -15.48 -6.61
C HIS A 52 -13.51 -14.84 -6.92
N GLY A 53 -14.11 -15.12 -8.07
CA GLY A 53 -15.39 -14.54 -8.46
C GLY A 53 -15.35 -13.07 -8.88
N ILE A 54 -14.17 -12.51 -9.09
CA ILE A 54 -13.97 -11.09 -9.41
C ILE A 54 -13.85 -10.91 -10.93
N LYS A 55 -14.71 -10.06 -11.50
CA LYS A 55 -14.56 -9.62 -12.88
C LYS A 55 -13.39 -8.64 -12.98
N TYR A 56 -12.46 -8.93 -13.87
CA TYR A 56 -11.26 -8.12 -14.07
C TYR A 56 -11.54 -6.63 -14.30
N THR A 57 -12.63 -6.31 -14.98
CA THR A 57 -13.05 -4.92 -15.28
C THR A 57 -13.51 -4.16 -14.04
N GLU A 58 -13.99 -4.86 -13.02
CA GLU A 58 -14.54 -4.30 -11.77
C GLU A 58 -13.48 -4.17 -10.65
N ARG A 59 -12.30 -4.79 -10.82
CA ARG A 59 -11.28 -4.89 -9.77
C ARG A 59 -10.90 -3.56 -9.10
N ARG A 60 -10.89 -2.44 -9.86
CA ARG A 60 -10.56 -1.12 -9.32
C ARG A 60 -11.69 -0.59 -8.43
N ALA A 61 -12.93 -0.68 -8.88
CA ALA A 61 -14.08 -0.26 -8.10
C ALA A 61 -14.19 -1.08 -6.81
N ILE A 62 -14.01 -2.40 -6.90
CA ILE A 62 -14.01 -3.29 -5.72
C ILE A 62 -12.87 -2.95 -4.77
N THR A 63 -11.64 -2.71 -5.29
CA THR A 63 -10.50 -2.29 -4.44
C THR A 63 -10.81 -0.99 -3.72
N ARG A 64 -11.37 0.00 -4.43
CA ARG A 64 -11.75 1.29 -3.84
C ARG A 64 -12.77 1.11 -2.71
N GLU A 65 -13.88 0.41 -2.97
CA GLU A 65 -14.92 0.21 -1.95
C GLU A 65 -14.42 -0.60 -0.77
N ASN A 66 -13.64 -1.67 -1.00
CA ASN A 66 -13.04 -2.45 0.09
C ASN A 66 -12.13 -1.56 0.97
N MET A 67 -11.34 -0.68 0.38
CA MET A 67 -10.47 0.21 1.15
C MET A 67 -11.23 1.28 1.91
N LEU A 68 -12.26 1.88 1.30
CA LEU A 68 -13.14 2.84 1.99
C LEU A 68 -13.86 2.16 3.16
N ALA A 69 -14.37 0.95 2.96
CA ALA A 69 -14.98 0.13 4.03
C ALA A 69 -13.98 -0.19 5.15
N CYS A 70 -12.74 -0.54 4.82
CA CYS A 70 -11.69 -0.74 5.84
C CYS A 70 -11.42 0.55 6.63
N ARG A 71 -11.34 1.71 5.96
CA ARG A 71 -11.14 3.01 6.62
C ARG A 71 -12.28 3.32 7.58
N GLU A 72 -13.53 3.05 7.16
CA GLU A 72 -14.72 3.21 8.00
C GLU A 72 -14.64 2.33 9.25
N ILE A 73 -14.29 1.04 9.08
CA ILE A 73 -14.14 0.09 10.18
C ILE A 73 -13.02 0.49 11.15
N TRP A 74 -11.92 1.04 10.67
CA TRP A 74 -10.81 1.44 11.52
C TRP A 74 -11.10 2.72 12.30
N ALA A 75 -11.84 3.65 11.70
CA ALA A 75 -12.10 4.97 12.29
C ALA A 75 -13.22 4.97 13.33
N ASN A 76 -14.24 4.12 13.18
CA ASN A 76 -15.46 4.17 13.97
C ASN A 76 -15.66 2.92 14.84
N ASP A 77 -16.19 3.09 16.05
CA ASP A 77 -16.53 1.98 16.95
C ASP A 77 -17.63 1.10 16.35
N GLU A 78 -18.65 1.72 15.79
CA GLU A 78 -19.70 1.11 14.97
C GLU A 78 -19.53 1.60 13.55
N ALA A 79 -19.34 0.68 12.62
CA ALA A 79 -19.11 0.96 11.21
C ALA A 79 -20.19 0.31 10.35
N GLU A 80 -20.67 1.02 9.35
CA GLU A 80 -21.53 0.51 8.29
C GLU A 80 -21.01 0.97 6.93
N PHE A 81 -21.32 0.26 5.88
CA PHE A 81 -20.94 0.66 4.54
C PHE A 81 -21.99 0.23 3.52
N SER A 82 -22.32 1.14 2.58
CA SER A 82 -23.27 0.88 1.50
C SER A 82 -22.71 1.40 0.18
N GLY A 83 -22.17 0.48 -0.63
CA GLY A 83 -21.62 0.71 -1.96
C GLY A 83 -22.28 -0.18 -3.01
N GLU A 84 -21.70 -0.21 -4.19
CA GLU A 84 -22.14 -1.08 -5.28
C GLU A 84 -21.67 -2.53 -5.06
N HIS A 85 -20.45 -2.70 -4.56
CA HIS A 85 -19.79 -4.00 -4.38
C HIS A 85 -19.70 -4.43 -2.92
N VAL A 86 -19.68 -3.49 -1.99
CA VAL A 86 -19.53 -3.73 -0.56
C VAL A 86 -20.72 -3.18 0.21
N ASN A 87 -21.38 -4.05 0.98
CA ASN A 87 -22.50 -3.65 1.83
C ASN A 87 -22.46 -4.44 3.14
N PHE A 88 -22.51 -3.75 4.26
CA PHE A 88 -22.71 -4.36 5.57
C PHE A 88 -23.40 -3.39 6.53
N ASP A 89 -24.25 -3.95 7.41
CA ASP A 89 -24.94 -3.20 8.44
C ASP A 89 -23.99 -2.86 9.60
N SER A 90 -24.43 -1.95 10.50
CA SER A 90 -23.67 -1.53 11.66
C SER A 90 -23.06 -2.71 12.41
N SER A 91 -21.75 -2.69 12.52
CA SER A 91 -20.94 -3.79 13.07
C SER A 91 -19.76 -3.26 13.89
N TRP A 92 -19.40 -4.01 14.91
CA TRP A 92 -18.22 -3.73 15.72
C TRP A 92 -17.03 -4.55 15.21
N SER A 93 -15.88 -3.92 15.08
CA SER A 93 -14.63 -4.61 14.74
C SER A 93 -13.51 -4.17 15.68
N TRP A 94 -13.06 -5.06 16.51
CA TRP A 94 -11.95 -4.90 17.45
C TRP A 94 -10.90 -6.02 17.26
N PRO A 95 -9.58 -5.75 17.48
CA PRO A 95 -9.03 -4.47 17.97
C PRO A 95 -9.12 -3.35 16.93
N LYS A 96 -8.97 -2.11 17.38
CA LYS A 96 -8.68 -0.97 16.50
C LYS A 96 -7.18 -0.92 16.21
N PRO A 97 -6.76 -0.38 15.05
CA PRO A 97 -5.35 -0.11 14.77
C PRO A 97 -4.74 0.82 15.81
N VAL A 98 -3.43 0.68 16.04
CA VAL A 98 -2.64 1.62 16.85
C VAL A 98 -2.39 2.92 16.09
N GLN A 99 -2.19 2.79 14.77
CA GLN A 99 -2.04 3.94 13.88
C GLN A 99 -3.37 4.69 13.72
N PRO A 100 -3.44 6.01 13.95
CA PRO A 100 -4.67 6.79 13.79
C PRO A 100 -5.22 6.68 12.35
N GLY A 101 -6.48 6.30 12.20
CA GLY A 101 -7.14 6.13 10.90
C GLY A 101 -6.78 4.83 10.17
N GLY A 102 -6.02 3.95 10.82
CA GLY A 102 -5.58 2.66 10.27
C GLY A 102 -4.12 2.61 9.83
N PRO A 103 -3.63 1.42 9.46
CA PRO A 103 -2.30 1.28 8.88
C PRO A 103 -2.12 2.14 7.62
N LYS A 104 -0.90 2.63 7.39
CA LYS A 104 -0.58 3.30 6.13
C LYS A 104 -0.89 2.40 4.93
N VAL A 105 -1.53 2.96 3.92
CA VAL A 105 -1.90 2.27 2.67
C VAL A 105 -1.07 2.82 1.52
N LEU A 106 -0.22 1.99 0.92
CA LEU A 106 0.61 2.36 -0.23
C LEU A 106 0.13 1.62 -1.48
N LEU A 107 -0.22 2.38 -2.53
CA LEU A 107 -0.73 1.80 -3.78
C LEU A 107 0.40 1.51 -4.75
N GLY A 108 0.46 0.28 -5.25
CA GLY A 108 1.35 -0.14 -6.34
C GLY A 108 0.77 0.17 -7.73
N GLY A 109 1.61 0.04 -8.75
CA GLY A 109 1.22 0.18 -10.15
C GLY A 109 1.62 1.51 -10.79
N ALA A 110 1.30 1.68 -12.09
CA ALA A 110 1.62 2.90 -12.82
C ALA A 110 0.73 4.07 -12.40
N ALA A 111 1.33 5.25 -12.25
CA ALA A 111 0.61 6.48 -11.95
C ALA A 111 -0.09 7.02 -13.22
N GLY A 112 -1.26 6.49 -13.51
CA GLY A 112 -2.17 7.09 -14.49
C GLY A 112 -3.28 7.84 -13.77
N PRO A 113 -4.12 8.62 -14.49
CA PRO A 113 -5.12 9.51 -13.88
C PRO A 113 -6.02 8.82 -12.83
N LYS A 114 -6.47 7.60 -13.09
CA LYS A 114 -7.28 6.83 -12.13
C LYS A 114 -6.49 6.37 -10.90
N THR A 115 -5.20 6.03 -11.07
CA THR A 115 -4.34 5.62 -9.95
C THR A 115 -4.03 6.83 -9.06
N ILE A 116 -3.79 7.99 -9.66
CA ILE A 116 -3.59 9.26 -8.94
C ILE A 116 -4.84 9.61 -8.14
N GLN A 117 -6.02 9.50 -8.74
CA GLN A 117 -7.29 9.70 -8.03
C GLN A 117 -7.42 8.75 -6.82
N ASP A 118 -7.15 7.47 -7.01
CA ASP A 118 -7.23 6.46 -5.94
C ASP A 118 -6.21 6.74 -4.81
N ILE A 119 -4.98 7.19 -5.16
CA ILE A 119 -3.97 7.60 -4.17
C ILE A 119 -4.49 8.76 -3.32
N VAL A 120 -5.02 9.78 -3.96
CA VAL A 120 -5.51 10.99 -3.28
C VAL A 120 -6.74 10.69 -2.42
N GLU A 121 -7.63 9.81 -2.87
CA GLU A 121 -8.89 9.53 -2.21
C GLU A 121 -8.74 8.66 -0.96
N PHE A 122 -8.01 7.52 -1.04
CA PHE A 122 -8.01 6.53 0.05
C PHE A 122 -6.65 5.97 0.45
N CYS A 123 -5.55 6.33 -0.25
CA CYS A 123 -4.21 5.84 0.10
C CYS A 123 -3.39 6.90 0.84
N ASP A 124 -2.32 6.45 1.51
CA ASP A 124 -1.35 7.31 2.18
C ASP A 124 -0.09 7.50 1.34
N GLY A 125 -0.05 6.93 0.13
CA GLY A 125 1.06 7.11 -0.78
C GLY A 125 1.09 6.14 -1.95
N TRP A 126 2.21 6.19 -2.68
CA TRP A 126 2.45 5.43 -3.90
C TRP A 126 3.78 4.68 -3.85
N MET A 127 3.78 3.38 -4.21
CA MET A 127 4.97 2.52 -4.19
C MET A 127 5.02 1.61 -5.41
N PRO A 128 5.44 2.13 -6.58
CA PRO A 128 5.58 1.33 -7.80
C PRO A 128 6.78 0.40 -7.77
N ILE A 129 6.80 -0.57 -8.70
CA ILE A 129 7.94 -1.48 -8.91
C ILE A 129 9.06 -0.77 -9.65
N SER A 130 10.29 -0.94 -9.19
CA SER A 130 11.51 -0.43 -9.82
C SER A 130 11.64 -0.80 -11.30
N GLY A 131 12.22 0.08 -12.09
CA GLY A 131 12.54 -0.12 -13.50
C GLY A 131 11.34 -0.10 -14.46
N ARG A 132 10.13 0.14 -13.97
CA ARG A 132 8.91 0.19 -14.80
C ARG A 132 8.37 1.60 -15.03
N HIS A 133 8.74 2.55 -14.20
CA HIS A 133 8.17 3.90 -14.19
C HIS A 133 9.25 4.93 -13.88
N ASP A 134 9.23 6.06 -14.57
CA ASP A 134 9.83 7.29 -14.09
C ASP A 134 9.00 7.78 -12.88
N LEU A 135 9.66 8.26 -11.84
CA LEU A 135 8.99 8.66 -10.60
C LEU A 135 8.83 10.17 -10.47
N THR A 136 9.75 10.95 -11.03
CA THR A 136 9.80 12.40 -10.80
C THR A 136 8.52 13.11 -11.25
N GLY A 137 8.14 12.95 -12.52
CA GLY A 137 6.90 13.56 -13.05
C GLY A 137 5.65 13.06 -12.33
N PRO A 138 5.42 11.74 -12.21
CA PRO A 138 4.26 11.19 -11.49
C PRO A 138 4.16 11.60 -10.02
N ILE A 139 5.26 11.75 -9.29
CA ILE A 139 5.22 12.25 -7.91
C ILE A 139 4.65 13.66 -7.85
N GLU A 140 5.09 14.55 -8.76
CA GLU A 140 4.56 15.91 -8.83
C GLU A 140 3.09 15.94 -9.24
N GLU A 141 2.67 15.08 -10.19
CA GLU A 141 1.26 14.93 -10.56
C GLU A 141 0.40 14.48 -9.38
N VAL A 142 0.87 13.54 -8.56
CA VAL A 142 0.15 13.09 -7.35
C VAL A 142 0.08 14.21 -6.31
N ARG A 143 1.17 14.96 -6.10
CA ARG A 143 1.19 16.09 -5.16
C ARG A 143 0.21 17.17 -5.59
N GLN A 144 0.24 17.57 -6.87
CA GLN A 144 -0.69 18.56 -7.40
C GLN A 144 -2.14 18.12 -7.28
N ALA A 145 -2.45 16.85 -7.60
CA ALA A 145 -3.79 16.31 -7.47
C ALA A 145 -4.26 16.30 -6.01
N ALA A 146 -3.36 16.07 -5.04
CA ALA A 146 -3.68 16.16 -3.61
C ALA A 146 -4.02 17.60 -3.20
N GLU A 147 -3.22 18.58 -3.63
CA GLU A 147 -3.50 20.02 -3.39
C GLU A 147 -4.84 20.43 -3.98
N ASP A 148 -5.12 20.05 -5.22
CA ASP A 148 -6.37 20.36 -5.92
C ASP A 148 -7.58 19.76 -5.20
N ALA A 149 -7.40 18.61 -4.51
CA ALA A 149 -8.41 17.97 -3.68
C ALA A 149 -8.46 18.51 -2.24
N GLY A 150 -7.64 19.51 -1.89
CA GLY A 150 -7.57 20.09 -0.54
C GLY A 150 -6.83 19.21 0.49
N ARG A 151 -6.05 18.23 0.02
CA ARG A 151 -5.22 17.36 0.86
C ARG A 151 -3.78 17.86 0.88
N ASP A 152 -3.18 17.93 2.07
CA ASP A 152 -1.77 18.29 2.22
C ASP A 152 -0.86 17.23 1.56
N PRO A 153 -0.10 17.57 0.50
CA PRO A 153 0.80 16.64 -0.19
C PRO A 153 1.92 16.09 0.70
N ALA A 154 2.29 16.81 1.77
CA ALA A 154 3.31 16.36 2.72
C ALA A 154 2.87 15.13 3.52
N THR A 155 1.57 14.82 3.54
CA THR A 155 1.04 13.59 4.18
C THR A 155 1.23 12.34 3.33
N LEU A 156 1.61 12.49 2.06
CA LEU A 156 1.81 11.38 1.14
C LEU A 156 3.23 10.83 1.20
N GLU A 157 3.34 9.51 1.30
CA GLU A 157 4.60 8.78 1.25
C GLU A 157 4.86 8.23 -0.15
N PHE A 158 6.09 8.43 -0.66
CA PHE A 158 6.51 7.86 -1.94
C PHE A 158 7.58 6.81 -1.72
N GLY A 159 7.37 5.63 -2.29
CA GLY A 159 8.31 4.52 -2.18
C GLY A 159 8.63 3.90 -3.54
N GLN A 160 9.62 3.02 -3.58
CA GLN A 160 9.90 2.15 -4.72
C GLN A 160 10.14 0.73 -4.25
N PHE A 161 9.44 -0.24 -4.85
CA PHE A 161 9.55 -1.66 -4.55
C PHE A 161 10.54 -2.36 -5.48
N GLY A 162 11.42 -3.21 -4.93
CA GLY A 162 12.40 -3.96 -5.69
C GLY A 162 13.56 -3.09 -6.20
N THR A 163 13.95 -2.09 -5.43
CA THR A 163 15.04 -1.17 -5.76
C THR A 163 16.39 -1.89 -5.75
N PRO A 164 17.25 -1.67 -6.76
CA PRO A 164 18.64 -2.10 -6.69
C PRO A 164 19.36 -1.39 -5.53
N GLY A 165 20.13 -2.16 -4.73
CA GLY A 165 20.96 -1.62 -3.66
C GLY A 165 22.22 -0.95 -4.19
N LYS A 166 22.08 0.19 -4.86
CA LYS A 166 23.18 0.97 -5.43
C LYS A 166 23.09 2.41 -4.96
N PRO A 167 24.19 3.03 -4.48
CA PRO A 167 24.19 4.40 -3.96
C PRO A 167 23.63 5.41 -4.95
N ASP A 168 24.06 5.39 -6.21
CA ASP A 168 23.62 6.30 -7.27
C ASP A 168 22.11 6.22 -7.53
N VAL A 169 21.52 5.01 -7.43
CA VAL A 169 20.07 4.80 -7.56
C VAL A 169 19.35 5.37 -6.35
N LEU A 170 19.85 5.15 -5.15
CA LEU A 170 19.23 5.65 -3.92
C LEU A 170 19.27 7.17 -3.84
N GLU A 171 20.40 7.80 -4.19
CA GLU A 171 20.54 9.26 -4.29
C GLU A 171 19.56 9.85 -5.33
N SER A 172 19.40 9.20 -6.47
CA SER A 172 18.44 9.63 -7.50
C SER A 172 16.99 9.54 -7.01
N LEU A 173 16.64 8.48 -6.26
CA LEU A 173 15.32 8.31 -5.68
C LEU A 173 15.02 9.36 -4.59
N GLU A 174 16.00 9.62 -3.73
CA GLU A 174 15.88 10.66 -2.71
C GLU A 174 15.67 12.05 -3.35
N ALA A 175 16.47 12.36 -4.38
CA ALA A 175 16.31 13.61 -5.13
C ALA A 175 14.92 13.73 -5.81
N ALA A 176 14.31 12.62 -6.21
CA ALA A 176 12.94 12.56 -6.73
C ALA A 176 11.86 12.67 -5.65
N GLY A 177 12.24 12.68 -4.36
CA GLY A 177 11.30 12.76 -3.24
C GLY A 177 10.77 11.41 -2.75
N VAL A 178 11.44 10.32 -3.10
CA VAL A 178 11.15 8.97 -2.57
C VAL A 178 11.73 8.85 -1.17
N SER A 179 10.90 8.52 -0.20
CA SER A 179 11.29 8.36 1.21
C SER A 179 11.51 6.90 1.63
N ARG A 180 11.16 5.95 0.77
CA ARG A 180 11.27 4.52 1.06
C ARG A 180 11.73 3.72 -0.15
N ALA A 181 12.90 3.13 -0.09
CA ALA A 181 13.39 2.16 -1.07
C ALA A 181 13.34 0.75 -0.47
N VAL A 182 12.55 -0.15 -1.08
CA VAL A 182 12.51 -1.56 -0.69
C VAL A 182 13.49 -2.31 -1.57
N LEU A 183 14.63 -2.68 -1.00
CA LEU A 183 15.70 -3.34 -1.73
C LEU A 183 15.32 -4.77 -2.12
N TRP A 184 15.79 -5.19 -3.28
CA TRP A 184 15.53 -6.53 -3.78
C TRP A 184 16.38 -7.57 -3.04
N VAL A 185 15.74 -8.62 -2.55
CA VAL A 185 16.38 -9.82 -2.00
C VAL A 185 15.90 -11.04 -2.77
N PRO A 186 16.78 -11.89 -3.35
CA PRO A 186 16.36 -13.06 -4.09
C PRO A 186 15.75 -14.13 -3.17
N PRO A 187 14.81 -14.96 -3.68
CA PRO A 187 14.21 -16.06 -2.93
C PRO A 187 15.17 -17.27 -2.85
N GLU A 188 16.32 -17.07 -2.22
CA GLU A 188 17.40 -18.05 -2.11
C GLU A 188 17.71 -18.37 -0.64
N GLY A 189 18.64 -19.31 -0.42
CA GLY A 189 19.05 -19.71 0.92
C GLY A 189 19.90 -18.66 1.67
N PRO A 190 20.14 -18.90 2.97
CA PRO A 190 20.88 -17.96 3.82
C PRO A 190 22.29 -17.64 3.31
N ASP A 191 22.95 -18.60 2.64
CA ASP A 191 24.31 -18.40 2.12
C ASP A 191 24.38 -17.32 1.02
N THR A 192 23.28 -17.08 0.31
CA THR A 192 23.15 -15.99 -0.67
C THR A 192 22.57 -14.73 -0.04
N VAL A 193 21.54 -14.90 0.78
CA VAL A 193 20.75 -13.77 1.30
C VAL A 193 21.50 -13.00 2.38
N LEU A 194 22.17 -13.69 3.32
CA LEU A 194 22.81 -13.00 4.46
C LEU A 194 23.95 -12.08 4.01
N PRO A 195 24.90 -12.49 3.13
CA PRO A 195 25.94 -11.58 2.63
C PRO A 195 25.37 -10.38 1.86
N LEU A 196 24.25 -10.57 1.15
CA LEU A 196 23.59 -9.48 0.46
C LEU A 196 22.98 -8.47 1.45
N LEU A 197 22.33 -8.94 2.51
CA LEU A 197 21.80 -8.08 3.57
C LEU A 197 22.92 -7.33 4.28
N ASP A 198 24.06 -7.99 4.55
CA ASP A 198 25.25 -7.34 5.14
C ASP A 198 25.74 -6.19 4.24
N SER A 199 25.79 -6.40 2.93
CA SER A 199 26.19 -5.33 1.99
C SER A 199 25.17 -4.17 1.95
N TYR A 200 23.90 -4.42 2.20
CA TYR A 200 22.88 -3.37 2.26
C TYR A 200 22.97 -2.52 3.52
N THR A 201 23.57 -3.03 4.61
CA THR A 201 23.80 -2.21 5.80
C THR A 201 24.81 -1.09 5.57
N GLU A 202 25.68 -1.22 4.54
CA GLU A 202 26.62 -0.16 4.14
C GLU A 202 25.95 1.03 3.43
N LEU A 203 24.67 0.87 3.05
CA LEU A 203 23.85 1.90 2.39
C LEU A 203 23.03 2.76 3.37
N LEU A 204 23.01 2.39 4.64
CA LEU A 204 22.26 3.05 5.71
C LEU A 204 23.16 4.05 6.47
#